data_da3c1409d7c85f8c5552066b84c15e5a
#
_entry.id   da3c1409d7c85f8c5552066b84c15e5a
#
_cell.length_a   1.000
_cell.length_b   1.000
_cell.length_c   1.000
_cell.angle_alpha   90.00
_cell.angle_beta   90.00
_cell.angle_gamma   90.00
#
_symmetry.space_group_name_H-M   'P 1'
#
loop_
_entity.id
_entity.type
_entity.pdbx_description
1 polymer ?
#
loop_
_entity_poly.entity_id
_entity_poly.type
_entity_poly.pdbx_seq_one_letter_code
_entity_poly.pdbx_strand_id
1 'polypeptide(L)'
;MNNQQIIDFYLSGKSLAATSRFSGLSTYKLHQLFEKNNITIRTRHEQNILENMRRAKSINHNFFNTLNNENVYYLGFIAADGTVRPNRNEIKIGLSSIDRKFLEEFREKLQSERTIKDYITSNGFNVSELIFSSLKIKEDLKKYSIVPNKTTVGISMANIPEEFKLAFIKGFFDGDGCFCYLKNTNQCKITFTSYTYGILNEINEFFNNKGYIYCKKNDGTCYELTFSTTIALKIMKEFYNLNTPCLLRKKEKYEEALKLRIKI
;
A
#
# COMPACT_ATOMS: atom_id res chain seq x y z
N MET A 1 22.55 27.07 -28.59
CA MET A 1 21.16 26.63 -28.51
C MET A 1 20.32 27.63 -29.29
N ASN A 2 19.44 27.18 -30.18
CA ASN A 2 18.58 28.10 -30.94
C ASN A 2 17.24 28.34 -30.20
N ASN A 3 16.52 29.41 -30.59
CA ASN A 3 15.30 29.80 -29.96
C ASN A 3 14.19 28.73 -30.04
N GLN A 4 14.13 27.96 -31.13
CA GLN A 4 13.15 26.91 -31.31
C GLN A 4 13.35 25.80 -30.27
N GLN A 5 14.57 25.37 -30.01
CA GLN A 5 14.86 24.36 -28.97
C GLN A 5 14.44 24.80 -27.58
N ILE A 6 14.54 26.09 -27.25
CA ILE A 6 14.10 26.66 -25.97
C ILE A 6 12.57 26.62 -25.87
N ILE A 7 11.90 26.99 -26.97
CA ILE A 7 10.43 26.99 -27.07
C ILE A 7 9.93 25.56 -26.94
N ASP A 8 10.47 24.59 -27.65
CA ASP A 8 10.05 23.19 -27.61
C ASP A 8 10.27 22.60 -26.23
N PHE A 9 11.36 22.94 -25.54
CA PHE A 9 11.62 22.53 -24.18
C PHE A 9 10.55 23.05 -23.21
N TYR A 10 10.13 24.33 -23.35
CA TYR A 10 9.05 24.88 -22.57
C TYR A 10 7.70 24.22 -22.90
N LEU A 11 7.37 24.06 -24.18
CA LEU A 11 6.13 23.47 -24.65
C LEU A 11 6.01 21.98 -24.24
N SER A 12 7.14 21.28 -24.02
CA SER A 12 7.13 19.92 -23.46
C SER A 12 6.65 19.83 -22.00
N GLY A 13 6.14 20.93 -21.43
CA GLY A 13 5.56 20.99 -20.08
C GLY A 13 6.54 21.36 -18.97
N LYS A 14 7.77 21.77 -19.33
CA LYS A 14 8.75 22.24 -18.34
C LYS A 14 8.37 23.62 -17.78
N SER A 15 8.75 23.88 -16.53
CA SER A 15 8.51 25.19 -15.92
C SER A 15 9.41 26.28 -16.48
N LEU A 16 9.00 27.55 -16.36
CA LEU A 16 9.80 28.69 -16.78
C LEU A 16 11.19 28.71 -16.12
N ALA A 17 11.28 28.37 -14.83
CA ALA A 17 12.54 28.24 -14.11
C ALA A 17 13.43 27.09 -14.62
N ALA A 18 12.83 25.96 -15.02
CA ALA A 18 13.57 24.86 -15.64
C ALA A 18 14.08 25.27 -17.04
N THR A 19 13.27 25.99 -17.81
CA THR A 19 13.65 26.52 -19.12
C THR A 19 14.77 27.56 -19.03
N SER A 20 14.75 28.41 -18.00
CA SER A 20 15.82 29.36 -17.71
C SER A 20 17.15 28.64 -17.44
N ARG A 21 17.14 27.61 -16.60
CA ARG A 21 18.35 26.79 -16.34
C ARG A 21 18.83 26.05 -17.59
N PHE A 22 17.92 25.52 -18.38
CA PHE A 22 18.25 24.80 -19.61
C PHE A 22 18.89 25.71 -20.66
N SER A 23 18.33 26.92 -20.85
CA SER A 23 18.77 27.85 -21.91
C SER A 23 19.89 28.81 -21.48
N GLY A 24 20.14 28.96 -20.20
CA GLY A 24 21.01 30.00 -19.64
C GLY A 24 20.43 31.42 -19.74
N LEU A 25 19.19 31.58 -20.22
CA LEU A 25 18.53 32.89 -20.34
C LEU A 25 17.84 33.24 -19.04
N SER A 26 17.84 34.53 -18.67
CA SER A 26 17.00 35.03 -17.57
C SER A 26 15.52 34.86 -17.90
N THR A 27 14.68 34.79 -16.86
CA THR A 27 13.23 34.72 -17.02
C THR A 27 12.68 35.89 -17.81
N TYR A 28 13.25 37.08 -17.66
CA TYR A 28 12.89 38.27 -18.45
C TYR A 28 13.11 38.06 -19.96
N LYS A 29 14.28 37.53 -20.36
CA LYS A 29 14.57 37.23 -21.75
C LYS A 29 13.68 36.11 -22.31
N LEU A 30 13.30 35.15 -21.48
CA LEU A 30 12.33 34.11 -21.87
C LEU A 30 10.93 34.71 -22.10
N HIS A 31 10.48 35.67 -21.27
CA HIS A 31 9.23 36.40 -21.47
C HIS A 31 9.21 37.09 -22.84
N GLN A 32 10.26 37.85 -23.18
CA GLN A 32 10.39 38.52 -24.48
C GLN A 32 10.41 37.52 -25.66
N LEU A 33 11.13 36.39 -25.51
CA LEU A 33 11.19 35.34 -26.52
C LEU A 33 9.80 34.72 -26.75
N PHE A 34 9.07 34.41 -25.70
CA PHE A 34 7.77 33.78 -25.81
C PHE A 34 6.70 34.73 -26.31
N GLU A 35 6.69 35.97 -25.88
CA GLU A 35 5.81 37.01 -26.40
C GLU A 35 6.02 37.23 -27.93
N LYS A 36 7.28 37.37 -28.39
CA LYS A 36 7.61 37.47 -29.79
C LYS A 36 7.13 36.29 -30.64
N ASN A 37 6.99 35.10 -30.05
CA ASN A 37 6.53 33.87 -30.71
C ASN A 37 5.07 33.52 -30.39
N ASN A 38 4.29 34.46 -29.81
CA ASN A 38 2.88 34.27 -29.41
C ASN A 38 2.65 33.06 -28.49
N ILE A 39 3.61 32.78 -27.57
CA ILE A 39 3.53 31.72 -26.61
C ILE A 39 3.06 32.30 -25.26
N THR A 40 1.89 31.85 -24.80
CA THR A 40 1.38 32.22 -23.49
C THR A 40 2.17 31.52 -22.39
N ILE A 41 2.69 32.30 -21.45
CA ILE A 41 3.38 31.75 -20.29
C ILE A 41 2.36 31.25 -19.29
N ARG A 42 2.51 29.96 -18.92
CA ARG A 42 1.64 29.32 -17.92
C ARG A 42 1.75 30.00 -16.57
N THR A 43 0.62 30.19 -15.94
CA THR A 43 0.55 30.59 -14.53
C THR A 43 1.11 29.49 -13.63
N ARG A 44 1.43 29.83 -12.38
CA ARG A 44 1.86 28.84 -11.39
C ARG A 44 0.82 27.75 -11.18
N HIS A 45 -0.46 28.09 -11.23
CA HIS A 45 -1.56 27.14 -11.10
C HIS A 45 -1.59 26.14 -12.27
N GLU A 46 -1.55 26.61 -13.50
CA GLU A 46 -1.48 25.77 -14.71
C GLU A 46 -0.25 24.86 -14.71
N GLN A 47 0.91 25.39 -14.33
CA GLN A 47 2.13 24.58 -14.23
C GLN A 47 2.01 23.47 -13.18
N ASN A 48 1.39 23.76 -12.04
CA ASN A 48 1.11 22.76 -11.00
C ASN A 48 0.13 21.68 -11.49
N ILE A 49 -0.89 22.06 -12.26
CA ILE A 49 -1.80 21.09 -12.89
C ILE A 49 -1.04 20.14 -13.82
N LEU A 50 -0.19 20.69 -14.72
CA LEU A 50 0.61 19.87 -15.63
C LEU A 50 1.58 18.92 -14.90
N GLU A 51 2.24 19.40 -13.83
CA GLU A 51 3.12 18.58 -13.01
C GLU A 51 2.33 17.47 -12.29
N ASN A 52 1.14 17.79 -11.79
CA ASN A 52 0.26 16.81 -11.16
C ASN A 52 -0.24 15.76 -12.18
N MET A 53 -0.63 16.19 -13.38
CA MET A 53 -1.03 15.27 -14.46
C MET A 53 0.12 14.36 -14.89
N ARG A 54 1.34 14.90 -14.99
CA ARG A 54 2.54 14.11 -15.33
C ARG A 54 2.88 13.11 -14.25
N ARG A 55 2.76 13.50 -12.97
CA ARG A 55 2.95 12.61 -11.82
C ARG A 55 1.87 11.54 -11.75
N ALA A 56 0.63 11.90 -12.08
CA ALA A 56 -0.50 10.97 -12.10
C ALA A 56 -0.36 9.91 -13.21
N LYS A 57 0.23 10.26 -14.37
CA LYS A 57 0.47 9.32 -15.47
C LYS A 57 1.48 8.20 -15.15
N SER A 58 2.25 8.33 -14.08
CA SER A 58 3.25 7.36 -13.66
C SER A 58 2.70 6.22 -12.78
N ILE A 59 1.41 5.91 -12.86
CA ILE A 59 0.77 4.86 -12.07
C ILE A 59 -0.44 4.29 -12.81
N ASN A 60 -0.70 3.00 -12.66
CA ASN A 60 -1.93 2.38 -13.12
C ASN A 60 -3.11 2.79 -12.21
N HIS A 61 -3.83 3.82 -12.60
CA HIS A 61 -5.00 4.31 -11.86
C HIS A 61 -6.14 3.30 -11.77
N ASN A 62 -6.20 2.32 -12.67
CA ASN A 62 -7.25 1.31 -12.75
C ASN A 62 -6.87 0.00 -12.05
N PHE A 63 -5.84 0.00 -11.20
CA PHE A 63 -5.32 -1.20 -10.56
C PHE A 63 -6.40 -2.01 -9.79
N PHE A 64 -7.37 -1.34 -9.18
CA PHE A 64 -8.49 -1.97 -8.48
C PHE A 64 -9.82 -1.96 -9.25
N ASN A 65 -9.80 -1.64 -10.55
CA ASN A 65 -11.02 -1.55 -11.35
C ASN A 65 -11.67 -2.93 -11.60
N THR A 66 -10.84 -3.94 -11.84
CA THR A 66 -11.26 -5.33 -11.98
C THR A 66 -10.57 -6.15 -10.90
N LEU A 67 -11.37 -6.82 -10.05
CA LEU A 67 -10.83 -7.60 -8.94
C LEU A 67 -10.24 -8.93 -9.42
N ASN A 68 -9.16 -9.32 -8.78
CA ASN A 68 -8.53 -10.63 -8.83
C ASN A 68 -7.82 -10.90 -7.49
N ASN A 69 -7.34 -12.11 -7.27
CA ASN A 69 -6.68 -12.47 -6.01
C ASN A 69 -5.48 -11.59 -5.69
N GLU A 70 -4.70 -11.16 -6.69
CA GLU A 70 -3.50 -10.34 -6.47
C GLU A 70 -3.86 -8.94 -5.98
N ASN A 71 -4.76 -8.23 -6.68
CA ASN A 71 -5.10 -6.87 -6.27
C ASN A 71 -5.95 -6.83 -4.99
N VAL A 72 -6.80 -7.82 -4.76
CA VAL A 72 -7.55 -7.93 -3.51
C VAL A 72 -6.63 -8.27 -2.32
N TYR A 73 -5.56 -9.04 -2.54
CA TYR A 73 -4.51 -9.19 -1.53
C TYR A 73 -3.91 -7.83 -1.14
N TYR A 74 -3.59 -6.97 -2.12
CA TYR A 74 -3.10 -5.61 -1.82
C TYR A 74 -4.16 -4.72 -1.17
N LEU A 75 -5.47 -4.90 -1.46
CA LEU A 75 -6.53 -4.24 -0.70
C LEU A 75 -6.46 -4.60 0.79
N GLY A 76 -6.37 -5.87 1.12
CA GLY A 76 -6.23 -6.35 2.48
C GLY A 76 -4.96 -5.82 3.16
N PHE A 77 -3.85 -5.80 2.44
CA PHE A 77 -2.59 -5.25 2.95
C PHE A 77 -2.68 -3.74 3.23
N ILE A 78 -3.29 -2.95 2.32
CA ILE A 78 -3.53 -1.51 2.54
C ILE A 78 -4.52 -1.29 3.68
N ALA A 79 -5.50 -2.18 3.84
CA ALA A 79 -6.44 -2.13 4.96
C ALA A 79 -5.72 -2.28 6.32
N ALA A 80 -4.69 -3.11 6.41
CA ALA A 80 -3.83 -3.25 7.59
C ALA A 80 -2.84 -2.07 7.69
N ASP A 81 -1.78 -2.09 6.92
CA ASP A 81 -0.60 -1.21 7.04
C ASP A 81 -0.66 0.09 6.23
N GLY A 82 -1.62 0.23 5.30
CA GLY A 82 -1.73 1.42 4.46
C GLY A 82 -2.29 2.63 5.20
N THR A 83 -1.88 3.82 4.80
CA THR A 83 -2.45 5.09 5.25
C THR A 83 -3.05 5.84 4.07
N VAL A 84 -4.35 6.14 4.13
CA VAL A 84 -5.04 7.00 3.17
C VAL A 84 -5.11 8.42 3.73
N ARG A 85 -4.54 9.39 3.01
CA ARG A 85 -4.53 10.79 3.48
C ARG A 85 -5.91 11.43 3.30
N PRO A 86 -6.47 12.14 4.31
CA PRO A 86 -7.81 12.74 4.21
C PRO A 86 -7.88 13.84 3.14
N ASN A 87 -6.96 14.80 3.16
CA ASN A 87 -6.98 16.00 2.31
C ASN A 87 -6.12 15.89 1.05
N ARG A 88 -5.61 14.70 0.73
CA ARG A 88 -4.77 14.43 -0.44
C ARG A 88 -5.17 13.10 -1.08
N ASN A 89 -4.87 12.95 -2.36
CA ASN A 89 -5.08 11.68 -3.06
C ASN A 89 -3.88 10.74 -2.87
N GLU A 90 -3.25 10.79 -1.69
CA GLU A 90 -2.06 10.03 -1.35
C GLU A 90 -2.40 8.78 -0.55
N ILE A 91 -1.84 7.68 -0.98
CA ILE A 91 -1.79 6.42 -0.27
C ILE A 91 -0.31 6.16 0.08
N LYS A 92 -0.07 5.82 1.34
CA LYS A 92 1.25 5.57 1.89
C LYS A 92 1.30 4.16 2.48
N ILE A 93 2.37 3.44 2.20
CA ILE A 93 2.69 2.16 2.84
C ILE A 93 4.12 2.27 3.36
N GLY A 94 4.30 2.04 4.66
CA GLY A 94 5.62 2.02 5.31
C GLY A 94 5.83 0.69 6.00
N LEU A 95 6.95 0.02 5.71
CA LEU A 95 7.31 -1.28 6.25
C LEU A 95 8.73 -1.25 6.82
N SER A 96 9.06 -2.25 7.64
CA SER A 96 10.45 -2.53 7.94
C SER A 96 11.24 -2.72 6.65
N SER A 97 12.47 -2.20 6.58
CA SER A 97 13.32 -2.34 5.38
C SER A 97 13.66 -3.80 5.02
N ILE A 98 13.45 -4.74 5.94
CA ILE A 98 13.52 -6.18 5.67
C ILE A 98 12.50 -6.59 4.60
N ASP A 99 11.32 -5.95 4.60
CA ASP A 99 10.22 -6.23 3.66
C ASP A 99 10.23 -5.29 2.44
N ARG A 100 11.34 -4.55 2.18
CA ARG A 100 11.45 -3.58 1.09
C ARG A 100 11.13 -4.19 -0.28
N LYS A 101 11.54 -5.44 -0.52
CA LYS A 101 11.26 -6.17 -1.76
C LYS A 101 9.76 -6.27 -2.05
N PHE A 102 8.95 -6.45 -1.03
CA PHE A 102 7.48 -6.45 -1.19
C PHE A 102 6.95 -5.11 -1.73
N LEU A 103 7.49 -3.97 -1.26
CA LEU A 103 7.13 -2.66 -1.79
C LEU A 103 7.60 -2.46 -3.24
N GLU A 104 8.74 -3.04 -3.62
CA GLU A 104 9.23 -3.02 -5.01
C GLU A 104 8.28 -3.78 -5.92
N GLU A 105 7.89 -4.99 -5.54
CA GLU A 105 6.92 -5.82 -6.28
C GLU A 105 5.57 -5.10 -6.41
N PHE A 106 5.06 -4.50 -5.32
CA PHE A 106 3.82 -3.73 -5.37
C PHE A 106 3.93 -2.50 -6.27
N ARG A 107 5.04 -1.76 -6.20
CA ARG A 107 5.31 -0.62 -7.08
C ARG A 107 5.30 -1.03 -8.55
N GLU A 108 5.92 -2.15 -8.89
CA GLU A 108 5.95 -2.69 -10.26
C GLU A 108 4.54 -3.06 -10.74
N LYS A 109 3.73 -3.74 -9.91
CA LYS A 109 2.33 -4.06 -10.22
C LYS A 109 1.48 -2.81 -10.42
N LEU A 110 1.71 -1.78 -9.63
CA LEU A 110 1.10 -0.46 -9.83
C LEU A 110 1.63 0.29 -11.06
N GLN A 111 2.66 -0.23 -11.76
CA GLN A 111 3.35 0.47 -12.86
C GLN A 111 3.78 1.88 -12.44
N SER A 112 4.27 2.02 -11.20
CA SER A 112 4.60 3.31 -10.64
C SER A 112 6.08 3.62 -10.72
N GLU A 113 6.42 4.81 -11.23
CA GLU A 113 7.79 5.35 -11.23
C GLU A 113 8.20 5.97 -9.88
N ARG A 114 7.33 5.89 -8.86
CA ARG A 114 7.64 6.44 -7.54
C ARG A 114 8.80 5.70 -6.90
N THR A 115 9.76 6.45 -6.38
CA THR A 115 10.88 5.89 -5.62
C THR A 115 10.40 5.47 -4.24
N ILE A 116 10.84 4.29 -3.79
CA ILE A 116 10.72 3.87 -2.41
C ILE A 116 11.77 4.65 -1.60
N LYS A 117 11.34 5.27 -0.52
CA LYS A 117 12.21 6.02 0.39
C LYS A 117 12.62 5.16 1.55
N ASP A 118 13.93 5.09 1.81
CA ASP A 118 14.47 4.43 2.98
C ASP A 118 14.92 5.48 3.99
N TYR A 119 14.58 5.29 5.26
CA TYR A 119 14.98 6.18 6.34
C TYR A 119 15.01 5.46 7.69
N ILE A 120 15.67 6.06 8.65
CA ILE A 120 15.68 5.60 10.04
C ILE A 120 14.72 6.48 10.83
N THR A 121 13.80 5.85 11.56
CA THR A 121 12.87 6.56 12.45
C THR A 121 13.63 7.17 13.65
N SER A 122 13.00 8.10 14.37
CA SER A 122 13.55 8.66 15.63
C SER A 122 13.87 7.59 16.67
N ASN A 123 13.19 6.45 16.62
CA ASN A 123 13.41 5.30 17.50
C ASN A 123 14.43 4.30 16.96
N GLY A 124 15.17 4.62 15.89
CA GLY A 124 16.23 3.78 15.33
C GLY A 124 15.78 2.64 14.41
N PHE A 125 14.49 2.55 14.02
CA PHE A 125 14.01 1.52 13.11
C PHE A 125 14.24 1.89 11.64
N ASN A 126 14.79 0.95 10.87
CA ASN A 126 14.91 1.09 9.41
C ASN A 126 13.56 0.86 8.75
N VAL A 127 13.08 1.85 7.99
CA VAL A 127 11.78 1.83 7.31
C VAL A 127 11.96 2.11 5.83
N SER A 128 11.26 1.33 5.01
CA SER A 128 11.05 1.60 3.57
C SER A 128 9.61 2.05 3.35
N GLU A 129 9.43 3.11 2.57
CA GLU A 129 8.14 3.78 2.38
C GLU A 129 7.84 4.00 0.90
N LEU A 130 6.66 3.56 0.47
CA LEU A 130 6.10 3.86 -0.84
C LEU A 130 4.93 4.84 -0.67
N ILE A 131 5.01 6.00 -1.36
CA ILE A 131 3.92 6.98 -1.43
C ILE A 131 3.54 7.18 -2.90
N PHE A 132 2.27 7.00 -3.20
CA PHE A 132 1.71 7.29 -4.51
C PHE A 132 0.40 8.07 -4.41
N SER A 133 0.01 8.72 -5.51
CA SER A 133 -1.18 9.58 -5.53
C SER A 133 -2.08 9.21 -6.70
N SER A 134 -3.33 8.86 -6.40
CA SER A 134 -4.37 8.61 -7.38
C SER A 134 -5.75 8.85 -6.75
N LEU A 135 -6.52 9.76 -7.33
CA LEU A 135 -7.91 9.98 -6.93
C LEU A 135 -8.72 8.70 -7.17
N LYS A 136 -8.58 8.10 -8.35
CA LYS A 136 -9.32 6.87 -8.73
C LYS A 136 -9.06 5.72 -7.78
N ILE A 137 -7.77 5.45 -7.44
CA ILE A 137 -7.44 4.40 -6.45
C ILE A 137 -8.03 4.74 -5.08
N LYS A 138 -7.97 6.01 -4.65
CA LYS A 138 -8.58 6.43 -3.37
C LYS A 138 -10.08 6.19 -3.34
N GLU A 139 -10.78 6.48 -4.44
CA GLU A 139 -12.21 6.20 -4.58
C GLU A 139 -12.51 4.70 -4.61
N ASP A 140 -11.69 3.90 -5.27
CA ASP A 140 -11.82 2.45 -5.27
C ASP A 140 -11.59 1.87 -3.86
N LEU A 141 -10.54 2.30 -3.15
CA LEU A 141 -10.31 1.91 -1.75
C LEU A 141 -11.52 2.22 -0.85
N LYS A 142 -12.16 3.39 -1.05
CA LYS A 142 -13.38 3.76 -0.30
C LYS A 142 -14.53 2.77 -0.51
N LYS A 143 -14.69 2.20 -1.71
CA LYS A 143 -15.71 1.17 -1.98
C LYS A 143 -15.55 -0.07 -1.10
N TYR A 144 -14.31 -0.35 -0.70
CA TYR A 144 -13.93 -1.51 0.14
C TYR A 144 -13.65 -1.10 1.59
N SER A 145 -14.28 -0.01 2.07
CA SER A 145 -14.18 0.50 3.46
C SER A 145 -12.76 0.90 3.89
N ILE A 146 -11.83 1.12 2.93
CA ILE A 146 -10.48 1.57 3.21
C ILE A 146 -10.43 3.09 3.05
N VAL A 147 -10.65 3.80 4.15
CA VAL A 147 -10.81 5.26 4.22
C VAL A 147 -9.75 5.89 5.13
N PRO A 148 -9.60 7.23 5.10
CA PRO A 148 -8.82 7.93 6.13
C PRO A 148 -9.31 7.59 7.53
N ASN A 149 -8.38 7.49 8.49
CA ASN A 149 -8.66 7.14 9.89
C ASN A 149 -9.38 5.78 10.05
N LYS A 150 -9.08 4.81 9.17
CA LYS A 150 -9.68 3.48 9.17
C LYS A 150 -9.61 2.75 10.53
N THR A 151 -8.60 3.05 11.35
CA THR A 151 -8.48 2.52 12.71
C THR A 151 -9.61 2.96 13.65
N THR A 152 -10.24 4.10 13.39
CA THR A 152 -11.37 4.63 14.16
C THR A 152 -12.70 4.33 13.47
N VAL A 153 -12.76 4.51 12.15
CA VAL A 153 -13.97 4.30 11.35
C VAL A 153 -14.35 2.82 11.26
N GLY A 154 -13.33 1.96 11.22
CA GLY A 154 -13.48 0.52 11.01
C GLY A 154 -13.17 0.10 9.57
N ILE A 155 -12.84 -1.18 9.44
CA ILE A 155 -12.58 -1.88 8.18
C ILE A 155 -13.64 -2.97 8.07
N SER A 156 -14.13 -3.24 6.84
CA SER A 156 -15.09 -4.32 6.58
C SER A 156 -14.79 -5.00 5.26
N MET A 157 -15.04 -6.31 5.19
CA MET A 157 -14.98 -7.13 3.98
C MET A 157 -16.34 -7.25 3.27
N ALA A 158 -17.40 -6.56 3.74
CA ALA A 158 -18.76 -6.73 3.22
C ALA A 158 -18.86 -6.50 1.71
N ASN A 159 -18.06 -5.60 1.14
CA ASN A 159 -18.04 -5.28 -0.28
C ASN A 159 -16.99 -6.09 -1.07
N ILE A 160 -16.27 -7.02 -0.44
CA ILE A 160 -15.34 -7.94 -1.11
C ILE A 160 -16.15 -9.17 -1.59
N PRO A 161 -16.13 -9.51 -2.89
CA PRO A 161 -16.76 -10.73 -3.38
C PRO A 161 -16.23 -11.97 -2.66
N GLU A 162 -17.10 -12.96 -2.44
CA GLU A 162 -16.81 -14.14 -1.60
C GLU A 162 -15.56 -14.88 -2.07
N GLU A 163 -15.42 -15.05 -3.38
CA GLU A 163 -14.28 -15.72 -4.02
C GLU A 163 -12.93 -15.06 -3.76
N PHE A 164 -12.91 -13.76 -3.38
CA PHE A 164 -11.68 -13.01 -3.12
C PHE A 164 -11.43 -12.74 -1.63
N LYS A 165 -12.37 -13.07 -0.74
CA LYS A 165 -12.20 -12.79 0.69
C LYS A 165 -10.95 -13.43 1.29
N LEU A 166 -10.61 -14.64 0.88
CA LEU A 166 -9.39 -15.31 1.37
C LEU A 166 -8.12 -14.52 0.99
N ALA A 167 -8.08 -13.94 -0.21
CA ALA A 167 -6.96 -13.09 -0.64
C ALA A 167 -6.88 -11.79 0.17
N PHE A 168 -8.02 -11.16 0.47
CA PHE A 168 -8.09 -10.00 1.34
C PHE A 168 -7.57 -10.32 2.75
N ILE A 169 -8.06 -11.41 3.36
CA ILE A 169 -7.65 -11.84 4.70
C ILE A 169 -6.16 -12.14 4.76
N LYS A 170 -5.60 -12.78 3.70
CA LYS A 170 -4.16 -13.00 3.61
C LYS A 170 -3.37 -11.69 3.57
N GLY A 171 -3.82 -10.71 2.78
CA GLY A 171 -3.20 -9.39 2.74
C GLY A 171 -3.26 -8.68 4.10
N PHE A 172 -4.41 -8.73 4.75
CA PHE A 172 -4.60 -8.19 6.10
C PHE A 172 -3.71 -8.91 7.13
N PHE A 173 -3.57 -10.24 7.03
CA PHE A 173 -2.65 -11.02 7.85
C PHE A 173 -1.19 -10.60 7.63
N ASP A 174 -0.78 -10.34 6.40
CA ASP A 174 0.60 -9.92 6.12
C ASP A 174 0.92 -8.54 6.71
N GLY A 175 -0.05 -7.62 6.82
CA GLY A 175 0.08 -6.38 7.58
C GLY A 175 0.00 -6.65 9.10
N ASP A 176 -1.19 -6.79 9.63
CA ASP A 176 -1.50 -6.79 11.07
C ASP A 176 -1.58 -8.18 11.72
N GLY A 177 -1.21 -9.24 11.01
CA GLY A 177 -1.24 -10.61 11.56
C GLY A 177 0.12 -11.10 12.03
N CYS A 178 0.09 -12.16 12.82
CA CYS A 178 1.29 -12.87 13.28
C CYS A 178 1.08 -14.38 13.24
N PHE A 179 2.11 -15.13 12.80
CA PHE A 179 2.19 -16.57 12.96
C PHE A 179 3.30 -16.91 13.95
N CYS A 180 2.96 -17.72 14.94
CA CYS A 180 3.89 -18.18 15.96
C CYS A 180 3.89 -19.71 16.04
N TYR A 181 5.08 -20.29 16.22
CA TYR A 181 5.29 -21.69 16.59
C TYR A 181 5.88 -21.76 18.00
N LEU A 182 5.14 -22.39 18.91
CA LEU A 182 5.53 -22.59 20.30
C LEU A 182 6.22 -23.96 20.43
N LYS A 183 7.53 -23.96 20.40
CA LYS A 183 8.36 -25.19 20.38
C LYS A 183 8.08 -26.10 21.56
N ASN A 184 7.93 -25.53 22.78
CA ASN A 184 7.75 -26.29 24.02
C ASN A 184 6.43 -27.09 24.06
N THR A 185 5.39 -26.63 23.39
CA THR A 185 4.07 -27.27 23.37
C THR A 185 3.73 -27.85 22.00
N ASN A 186 4.63 -27.73 21.01
CA ASN A 186 4.40 -28.11 19.62
C ASN A 186 3.11 -27.50 19.04
N GLN A 187 2.77 -26.27 19.44
CA GLN A 187 1.56 -25.57 19.03
C GLN A 187 1.87 -24.47 18.03
N CYS A 188 0.95 -24.27 17.08
CA CYS A 188 0.94 -23.13 16.17
C CYS A 188 -0.19 -22.18 16.53
N LYS A 189 0.03 -20.91 16.31
CA LYS A 189 -0.97 -19.85 16.54
C LYS A 189 -0.93 -18.85 15.41
N ILE A 190 -2.09 -18.48 14.87
CA ILE A 190 -2.29 -17.28 14.06
C ILE A 190 -3.02 -16.25 14.89
N THR A 191 -2.58 -15.01 14.82
CA THR A 191 -3.28 -13.87 15.41
C THR A 191 -3.49 -12.78 14.39
N PHE A 192 -4.62 -12.09 14.49
CA PHE A 192 -4.94 -10.85 13.79
C PHE A 192 -5.21 -9.79 14.83
N THR A 193 -4.67 -8.59 14.66
CA THR A 193 -4.84 -7.48 15.59
C THR A 193 -5.57 -6.34 14.90
N SER A 194 -6.54 -5.72 15.60
CA SER A 194 -7.24 -4.54 15.09
C SER A 194 -7.77 -3.68 16.24
N TYR A 195 -7.83 -2.37 16.01
CA TYR A 195 -8.52 -1.45 16.92
C TYR A 195 -10.06 -1.55 16.79
N THR A 196 -10.58 -2.19 15.74
CA THR A 196 -12.01 -2.39 15.55
C THR A 196 -12.38 -3.86 15.60
N TYR A 197 -13.41 -4.19 16.36
CA TYR A 197 -13.93 -5.55 16.51
C TYR A 197 -14.47 -6.12 15.18
N GLY A 198 -15.13 -5.26 14.38
CA GLY A 198 -15.90 -5.69 13.19
C GLY A 198 -15.11 -6.54 12.23
N ILE A 199 -13.93 -6.07 11.76
CA ILE A 199 -13.12 -6.82 10.81
C ILE A 199 -12.66 -8.18 11.36
N LEU A 200 -12.33 -8.26 12.66
CA LEU A 200 -11.91 -9.52 13.27
C LEU A 200 -13.08 -10.49 13.37
N ASN A 201 -14.29 -9.99 13.63
CA ASN A 201 -15.50 -10.80 13.62
C ASN A 201 -15.81 -11.35 12.23
N GLU A 202 -15.74 -10.51 11.18
CA GLU A 202 -15.92 -10.94 9.78
C GLU A 202 -14.89 -12.00 9.39
N ILE A 203 -13.61 -11.85 9.77
CA ILE A 203 -12.57 -12.86 9.55
C ILE A 203 -12.90 -14.16 10.29
N ASN A 204 -13.37 -14.08 11.53
CA ASN A 204 -13.73 -15.24 12.32
C ASN A 204 -14.93 -15.98 11.70
N GLU A 205 -15.96 -15.25 11.27
CA GLU A 205 -17.13 -15.80 10.56
C GLU A 205 -16.70 -16.51 9.26
N PHE A 206 -15.81 -15.93 8.47
CA PHE A 206 -15.27 -16.56 7.27
C PHE A 206 -14.61 -17.92 7.56
N PHE A 207 -13.96 -18.06 8.71
CA PHE A 207 -13.41 -19.34 9.18
C PHE A 207 -14.36 -20.12 10.11
N ASN A 208 -15.68 -19.95 9.95
CA ASN A 208 -16.74 -20.67 10.69
C ASN A 208 -16.66 -20.50 12.21
N ASN A 209 -16.31 -19.32 12.71
CA ASN A 209 -16.21 -18.98 14.12
C ASN A 209 -15.28 -19.91 14.93
N LYS A 210 -14.21 -20.38 14.34
CA LYS A 210 -13.24 -21.28 14.97
C LYS A 210 -12.12 -20.56 15.71
N GLY A 211 -12.10 -19.24 15.66
CA GLY A 211 -11.18 -18.37 16.38
C GLY A 211 -11.81 -17.84 17.67
N TYR A 212 -10.97 -17.26 18.50
CA TYR A 212 -11.36 -16.57 19.72
C TYR A 212 -10.93 -15.11 19.67
N ILE A 213 -11.89 -14.19 19.87
CA ILE A 213 -11.61 -12.74 19.89
C ILE A 213 -11.61 -12.28 21.35
N TYR A 214 -10.56 -11.57 21.76
CA TYR A 214 -10.47 -10.94 23.06
C TYR A 214 -9.95 -9.50 22.96
N CYS A 215 -10.29 -8.68 23.95
CA CYS A 215 -9.82 -7.31 24.05
C CYS A 215 -8.53 -7.24 24.88
N LYS A 216 -7.46 -6.67 24.32
CA LYS A 216 -6.23 -6.35 25.08
C LYS A 216 -6.45 -5.08 25.90
N LYS A 217 -6.49 -5.20 27.22
CA LYS A 217 -6.82 -4.09 28.14
C LYS A 217 -5.67 -3.11 28.42
N ASN A 218 -4.46 -3.37 27.98
CA ASN A 218 -3.28 -2.64 28.49
C ASN A 218 -2.99 -1.29 27.81
N ASP A 219 -3.51 -1.01 26.60
CA ASP A 219 -3.19 0.23 25.86
C ASP A 219 -4.38 0.84 25.10
N GLY A 220 -5.57 0.74 25.62
CA GLY A 220 -6.77 1.15 24.90
C GLY A 220 -7.46 -0.03 24.20
N THR A 221 -8.50 0.23 23.43
CA THR A 221 -9.35 -0.78 22.80
C THR A 221 -8.65 -1.43 21.62
N CYS A 222 -7.82 -2.44 21.83
CA CYS A 222 -7.21 -3.26 20.81
C CYS A 222 -7.74 -4.69 20.94
N TYR A 223 -8.27 -5.23 19.84
CA TYR A 223 -8.79 -6.60 19.78
C TYR A 223 -7.79 -7.53 19.10
N GLU A 224 -7.75 -8.78 19.52
CA GLU A 224 -6.96 -9.83 18.90
C GLU A 224 -7.85 -11.05 18.64
N LEU A 225 -7.91 -11.48 17.36
CA LEU A 225 -8.48 -12.76 16.96
C LEU A 225 -7.37 -13.80 16.87
N THR A 226 -7.58 -14.93 17.52
CA THR A 226 -6.61 -16.02 17.60
C THR A 226 -7.19 -17.33 17.08
N PHE A 227 -6.44 -18.03 16.24
CA PHE A 227 -6.67 -19.42 15.86
C PHE A 227 -5.52 -20.30 16.36
N SER A 228 -5.84 -21.47 16.89
CA SER A 228 -4.84 -22.40 17.44
C SER A 228 -4.55 -23.56 16.49
N THR A 229 -3.43 -24.16 16.69
CA THR A 229 -2.73 -25.24 15.99
C THR A 229 -3.38 -25.78 14.71
N THR A 230 -4.40 -26.63 14.80
CA THR A 230 -4.98 -27.30 13.62
C THR A 230 -5.60 -26.29 12.64
N ILE A 231 -6.34 -25.32 13.17
CA ILE A 231 -6.98 -24.28 12.36
C ILE A 231 -5.93 -23.32 11.82
N ALA A 232 -4.95 -22.91 12.64
CA ALA A 232 -3.84 -22.05 12.23
C ALA A 232 -3.07 -22.66 11.04
N LEU A 233 -2.72 -23.94 11.12
CA LEU A 233 -2.01 -24.61 10.04
C LEU A 233 -2.86 -24.76 8.77
N LYS A 234 -4.17 -25.00 8.91
CA LYS A 234 -5.09 -25.05 7.78
C LYS A 234 -5.17 -23.68 7.09
N ILE A 235 -5.35 -22.60 7.84
CA ILE A 235 -5.39 -21.25 7.31
C ILE A 235 -4.08 -20.89 6.59
N MET A 236 -2.93 -21.16 7.20
CA MET A 236 -1.64 -20.88 6.57
C MET A 236 -1.42 -21.68 5.28
N LYS A 237 -1.86 -22.93 5.24
CA LYS A 237 -1.83 -23.75 4.02
C LYS A 237 -2.69 -23.14 2.93
N GLU A 238 -3.91 -22.69 3.25
CA GLU A 238 -4.81 -22.03 2.30
C GLU A 238 -4.19 -20.72 1.79
N PHE A 239 -3.59 -19.90 2.67
CA PHE A 239 -2.90 -18.68 2.28
C PHE A 239 -1.78 -18.91 1.27
N TYR A 240 -0.92 -19.90 1.49
CA TYR A 240 0.23 -20.14 0.61
C TYR A 240 -0.08 -21.02 -0.61
N ASN A 241 -1.29 -21.58 -0.69
CA ASN A 241 -1.81 -22.18 -1.91
C ASN A 241 -2.41 -21.13 -2.88
N LEU A 242 -2.75 -19.93 -2.38
CA LEU A 242 -3.18 -18.84 -3.25
C LEU A 242 -2.00 -18.29 -4.07
N ASN A 243 -2.23 -18.09 -5.36
CA ASN A 243 -1.29 -17.39 -6.22
C ASN A 243 -1.40 -15.86 -5.98
N THR A 244 -0.86 -15.41 -4.86
CA THR A 244 -0.83 -13.99 -4.44
C THR A 244 0.53 -13.65 -3.86
N PRO A 245 0.91 -12.37 -3.79
CA PRO A 245 2.11 -11.96 -3.07
C PRO A 245 2.10 -12.43 -1.61
N CYS A 246 3.23 -12.33 -0.93
CA CYS A 246 3.33 -12.59 0.51
C CYS A 246 4.56 -11.90 1.11
N LEU A 247 4.53 -11.64 2.41
CA LEU A 247 5.73 -11.29 3.17
C LEU A 247 6.57 -12.56 3.41
N LEU A 248 7.74 -12.63 2.76
CA LEU A 248 8.60 -13.83 2.79
C LEU A 248 8.94 -14.29 4.20
N ARG A 249 9.25 -13.35 5.12
CA ARG A 249 9.56 -13.69 6.53
C ARG A 249 8.43 -14.44 7.25
N LYS A 250 7.14 -14.19 6.88
CA LYS A 250 6.00 -14.90 7.48
C LYS A 250 5.84 -16.29 6.87
N LYS A 251 6.08 -16.42 5.58
CA LYS A 251 6.09 -17.70 4.88
C LYS A 251 7.20 -18.61 5.41
N GLU A 252 8.42 -18.10 5.54
CA GLU A 252 9.58 -18.83 6.07
C GLU A 252 9.32 -19.36 7.49
N LYS A 253 8.74 -18.53 8.38
CA LYS A 253 8.33 -18.96 9.73
C LYS A 253 7.34 -20.13 9.71
N TYR A 254 6.37 -20.10 8.80
CA TYR A 254 5.44 -21.20 8.63
C TYR A 254 6.11 -22.46 8.12
N GLU A 255 6.96 -22.37 7.10
CA GLU A 255 7.71 -23.49 6.54
C GLU A 255 8.68 -24.11 7.57
N GLU A 256 9.35 -23.27 8.37
CA GLU A 256 10.18 -23.71 9.48
C GLU A 256 9.36 -24.50 10.53
N ALA A 257 8.20 -23.97 10.92
CA ALA A 257 7.32 -24.66 11.86
C ALA A 257 6.89 -26.04 11.36
N LEU A 258 6.55 -26.16 10.07
CA LEU A 258 6.21 -27.47 9.47
C LEU A 258 7.37 -28.45 9.56
N LYS A 259 8.59 -28.03 9.22
CA LYS A 259 9.81 -28.87 9.29
C LYS A 259 10.10 -29.35 10.73
N LEU A 260 9.91 -28.47 11.71
CA LEU A 260 10.15 -28.79 13.11
C LEU A 260 9.10 -29.75 13.68
N ARG A 261 7.84 -29.63 13.27
CA ARG A 261 6.73 -30.52 13.70
C ARG A 261 6.84 -31.94 13.16
N ILE A 262 7.42 -32.13 11.98
CA ILE A 262 7.64 -33.47 11.39
C ILE A 262 8.72 -34.25 12.12
N LYS A 263 9.61 -33.57 12.84
CA LYS A 263 10.74 -34.21 13.56
C LYS A 263 10.41 -34.69 14.98
N ILE A 264 9.18 -34.46 15.45
CA ILE A 264 8.66 -34.90 16.74
C ILE A 264 7.63 -36.01 16.52
#